data_272c96ad1b220d441adff2301892a43d
#
_entry.id   272c96ad1b220d441adff2301892a43d
#
_cell.length_a   1.000
_cell.length_b   1.000
_cell.length_c   1.000
_cell.angle_alpha   90.00
_cell.angle_beta   90.00
_cell.angle_gamma   90.00
#
_symmetry.space_group_name_H-M   'P 1'
#
loop_
_entity.id
_entity.type
_entity.pdbx_description
1 polymer ?
#
loop_
_entity_poly.entity_id
_entity_poly.type
_entity_poly.pdbx_seq_one_letter_code
_entity_poly.pdbx_strand_id
1 'polypeptide(L)'
;MKFWSTIAAAFLSSFFLLQSHGASAAASLGSDEPYYTLGFQEWFSSANAKWQISFSYDNISSVGNGSGRMESELNFKHIDSPITIFRGGGSLNPEWAIDVSIGYGSITGGQGTDTDRDFPSTGGVTVFSESKENISGDARFWGIDFNYRARYSDNTQSPLGLILGFFHYEDNLLITDGVQTISLSGWWWNPYANPPLGPLSGLRSTYDFSWNTLKVGGLYEGTLNKHFSFSGTLSAYPLVSYMGEGYWNLRDMSFEHKATSGFGYETTLGIKCLFTDTAEFTAGYRYFYLKAANGTDVTFFSGVPSGTANLDWVEVTRQGAYAGFLFRF
;
A
#
# COMPACT_ATOMS: atom_id res chain seq x y z
N MET A 1 4.61 19.61 -3.45
CA MET A 1 3.81 20.19 -4.56
C MET A 1 4.60 20.53 -5.83
N LYS A 2 5.81 21.08 -5.81
CA LYS A 2 6.54 21.46 -7.05
C LYS A 2 7.05 20.27 -7.90
N PHE A 3 7.35 19.14 -7.32
CA PHE A 3 7.86 17.96 -8.04
C PHE A 3 6.80 17.30 -8.95
N TRP A 4 5.56 17.22 -8.49
CA TRP A 4 4.45 16.62 -9.24
C TRP A 4 3.96 17.44 -10.42
N SER A 5 4.02 18.78 -10.33
CA SER A 5 3.70 19.64 -11.49
C SER A 5 4.69 19.46 -12.64
N THR A 6 5.93 19.10 -12.36
CA THR A 6 6.98 18.86 -13.36
C THR A 6 6.78 17.52 -14.07
N ILE A 7 6.37 16.46 -13.34
CA ILE A 7 6.10 15.15 -13.92
C ILE A 7 4.82 15.20 -14.79
N ALA A 8 3.74 15.82 -14.30
CA ALA A 8 2.52 16.00 -15.09
C ALA A 8 2.75 16.84 -16.36
N ALA A 9 3.58 17.89 -16.28
CA ALA A 9 3.94 18.69 -17.44
C ALA A 9 4.82 17.93 -18.44
N ALA A 10 5.74 17.07 -17.97
CA ALA A 10 6.55 16.21 -18.84
C ALA A 10 5.70 15.15 -19.55
N PHE A 11 4.70 14.57 -18.88
CA PHE A 11 3.75 13.65 -19.51
C PHE A 11 2.85 14.35 -20.53
N LEU A 12 2.33 15.53 -20.21
CA LEU A 12 1.51 16.33 -21.14
C LEU A 12 2.30 16.84 -22.36
N SER A 13 3.56 17.24 -22.19
CA SER A 13 4.40 17.69 -23.31
C SER A 13 4.80 16.54 -24.25
N SER A 14 4.99 15.33 -23.72
CA SER A 14 5.18 14.11 -24.54
C SER A 14 3.92 13.76 -25.35
N PHE A 15 2.75 14.07 -24.83
CA PHE A 15 1.47 13.88 -25.51
C PHE A 15 1.29 14.74 -26.78
N PHE A 16 1.76 15.99 -26.76
CA PHE A 16 1.67 16.89 -27.91
C PHE A 16 2.69 16.60 -29.02
N LEU A 17 3.82 15.97 -28.71
CA LEU A 17 4.82 15.61 -29.71
C LEU A 17 4.49 14.34 -30.51
N LEU A 18 3.59 13.50 -30.01
CA LEU A 18 3.16 12.27 -30.68
C LEU A 18 2.01 12.44 -31.68
N GLN A 19 1.38 13.62 -31.73
CA GLN A 19 0.25 13.88 -32.66
C GLN A 19 0.64 14.09 -34.13
N SER A 20 1.91 14.04 -34.50
CA SER A 20 2.35 14.34 -35.88
C SER A 20 2.44 13.15 -36.83
N HIS A 21 2.13 11.93 -36.39
CA HIS A 21 2.10 10.77 -37.29
C HIS A 21 0.66 10.26 -37.38
N GLY A 22 0.09 10.39 -38.58
CA GLY A 22 -1.30 10.05 -38.86
C GLY A 22 -1.64 8.62 -38.44
N ALA A 23 -2.53 8.53 -37.46
CA ALA A 23 -3.09 7.28 -36.99
C ALA A 23 -3.98 6.67 -38.09
N SER A 24 -3.54 5.58 -38.66
CA SER A 24 -4.42 4.66 -39.37
C SER A 24 -5.13 3.75 -38.38
N ALA A 25 -6.42 3.64 -38.55
CA ALA A 25 -7.37 3.01 -37.65
C ALA A 25 -7.16 1.52 -37.40
N ALA A 26 -7.78 1.07 -36.31
CA ALA A 26 -8.07 -0.32 -35.99
C ALA A 26 -6.88 -1.24 -35.75
N ALA A 27 -6.15 -1.03 -34.62
CA ALA A 27 -5.41 -2.14 -34.04
C ALA A 27 -6.41 -3.07 -33.37
N SER A 28 -6.90 -4.07 -34.11
CA SER A 28 -7.54 -5.26 -33.52
C SER A 28 -6.56 -5.88 -32.51
N LEU A 29 -7.10 -6.47 -31.44
CA LEU A 29 -6.34 -7.39 -30.59
C LEU A 29 -5.65 -8.41 -31.53
N GLY A 30 -4.32 -8.25 -31.74
CA GLY A 30 -3.56 -9.09 -32.66
C GLY A 30 -2.77 -8.38 -33.76
N SER A 31 -2.71 -7.02 -33.79
CA SER A 31 -1.83 -6.33 -34.73
C SER A 31 -0.36 -6.55 -34.37
N ASP A 32 0.46 -6.84 -35.37
CA ASP A 32 1.93 -6.98 -35.24
C ASP A 32 2.63 -5.63 -35.04
N GLU A 33 1.88 -4.53 -35.11
CA GLU A 33 2.42 -3.20 -34.97
C GLU A 33 2.59 -2.81 -33.51
N PRO A 34 3.73 -2.18 -33.18
CA PRO A 34 3.94 -1.61 -31.86
C PRO A 34 2.83 -0.61 -31.51
N TYR A 35 2.32 -0.69 -30.29
CA TYR A 35 1.34 0.27 -29.79
C TYR A 35 1.84 0.87 -28.46
N TYR A 36 1.35 2.08 -28.19
CA TYR A 36 1.54 2.73 -26.91
C TYR A 36 0.18 2.98 -26.27
N THR A 37 0.17 3.00 -24.94
CA THR A 37 -1.02 3.29 -24.15
C THR A 37 -0.77 4.40 -23.17
N LEU A 38 -1.75 5.27 -22.98
CA LEU A 38 -1.80 6.23 -21.88
C LEU A 38 -3.20 6.22 -21.28
N GLY A 39 -3.30 6.30 -19.99
CA GLY A 39 -4.60 6.30 -19.33
C GLY A 39 -4.57 6.89 -17.94
N PHE A 40 -5.76 7.10 -17.43
CA PHE A 40 -5.98 7.48 -16.04
C PHE A 40 -7.14 6.69 -15.47
N GLN A 41 -7.06 6.42 -14.18
CA GLN A 41 -8.09 5.72 -13.42
C GLN A 41 -8.27 6.40 -12.07
N GLU A 42 -9.48 6.38 -11.55
CA GLU A 42 -9.76 6.67 -10.15
C GLU A 42 -10.03 5.36 -9.41
N TRP A 43 -9.30 5.12 -8.35
CA TRP A 43 -9.46 3.96 -7.48
C TRP A 43 -10.05 4.39 -6.14
N PHE A 44 -11.32 4.11 -5.90
CA PHE A 44 -12.04 4.37 -4.66
C PHE A 44 -11.66 3.30 -3.65
N SER A 45 -10.55 3.52 -2.96
CA SER A 45 -9.93 2.50 -2.13
C SER A 45 -10.11 2.74 -0.65
N SER A 46 -10.13 1.65 0.12
CA SER A 46 -10.03 1.62 1.57
C SER A 46 -8.95 0.62 1.98
N ALA A 47 -8.13 0.99 2.97
CA ALA A 47 -7.09 0.13 3.51
C ALA A 47 -7.29 -0.15 5.00
N ASN A 48 -6.69 -1.26 5.45
CA ASN A 48 -6.40 -1.51 6.85
C ASN A 48 -4.92 -1.83 6.96
N ALA A 49 -4.26 -1.23 7.94
CA ALA A 49 -2.85 -1.48 8.23
C ALA A 49 -2.69 -1.80 9.72
N LYS A 50 -1.84 -2.75 10.02
CA LYS A 50 -1.65 -3.21 11.38
C LYS A 50 -0.23 -3.67 11.59
N TRP A 51 0.35 -3.37 12.75
CA TRP A 51 1.63 -3.91 13.18
C TRP A 51 1.64 -4.24 14.66
N GLN A 52 2.57 -5.12 15.05
CA GLN A 52 2.81 -5.51 16.43
C GLN A 52 4.30 -5.54 16.70
N ILE A 53 4.68 -4.89 17.78
CA ILE A 53 6.02 -5.00 18.35
C ILE A 53 5.96 -5.73 19.69
N SER A 54 7.02 -6.40 20.06
CA SER A 54 7.15 -7.04 21.37
C SER A 54 8.57 -6.99 21.91
N PHE A 55 8.66 -7.03 23.23
CA PHE A 55 9.92 -7.23 23.94
C PHE A 55 9.71 -8.05 25.21
N SER A 56 10.70 -8.88 25.53
CA SER A 56 10.71 -9.66 26.78
C SER A 56 11.38 -8.87 27.89
N TYR A 57 10.91 -9.08 29.10
CA TYR A 57 11.51 -8.50 30.30
C TYR A 57 11.72 -9.56 31.38
N ASP A 58 12.82 -9.44 32.16
CA ASP A 58 13.15 -10.31 33.28
C ASP A 58 13.42 -9.48 34.53
N ASN A 59 12.80 -9.88 35.68
CA ASN A 59 13.06 -9.38 37.03
C ASN A 59 13.06 -7.86 37.18
N ILE A 60 12.10 -7.21 36.52
CA ILE A 60 11.99 -5.77 36.67
C ILE A 60 11.13 -5.43 37.90
N SER A 61 11.78 -4.89 38.90
CA SER A 61 11.29 -4.69 40.27
C SER A 61 10.06 -3.76 40.41
N SER A 62 9.67 -3.09 39.37
CA SER A 62 8.53 -2.14 39.34
C SER A 62 7.20 -2.77 38.98
N VAL A 63 7.17 -3.98 38.42
CA VAL A 63 5.93 -4.72 38.04
C VAL A 63 5.71 -5.95 38.95
N GLY A 64 6.47 -6.04 40.05
CA GLY A 64 6.55 -7.27 40.85
C GLY A 64 7.60 -8.23 40.26
N ASN A 65 8.38 -8.90 41.11
CA ASN A 65 9.49 -9.79 40.75
C ASN A 65 9.10 -10.90 39.76
N GLY A 66 8.89 -10.54 38.48
CA GLY A 66 8.42 -11.44 37.42
C GLY A 66 9.09 -11.18 36.08
N SER A 67 9.07 -12.19 35.24
CA SER A 67 9.41 -12.12 33.82
C SER A 67 8.13 -12.13 32.98
N GLY A 68 8.20 -11.64 31.75
CA GLY A 68 7.07 -11.61 30.86
C GLY A 68 7.40 -11.03 29.49
N ARG A 69 6.37 -10.75 28.73
CA ARG A 69 6.45 -10.09 27.42
C ARG A 69 5.46 -8.94 27.35
N MET A 70 5.90 -7.81 26.88
CA MET A 70 5.04 -6.71 26.50
C MET A 70 4.82 -6.68 25.00
N GLU A 71 3.62 -6.28 24.60
CA GLU A 71 3.26 -6.08 23.21
C GLU A 71 2.60 -4.71 23.05
N SER A 72 2.96 -4.00 21.99
CA SER A 72 2.22 -2.84 21.49
C SER A 72 1.70 -3.16 20.10
N GLU A 73 0.42 -2.92 19.89
CA GLU A 73 -0.29 -3.15 18.64
C GLU A 73 -0.92 -1.86 18.16
N LEU A 74 -0.57 -1.44 16.95
CA LEU A 74 -1.21 -0.34 16.25
C LEU A 74 -2.07 -0.89 15.11
N ASN A 75 -3.34 -0.48 15.09
CA ASN A 75 -4.33 -1.01 14.16
C ASN A 75 -5.11 0.13 13.52
N PHE A 76 -4.82 0.40 12.25
CA PHE A 76 -5.50 1.39 11.43
C PHE A 76 -6.56 0.73 10.57
N LYS A 77 -7.78 1.27 10.57
CA LYS A 77 -8.92 0.74 9.84
C LYS A 77 -9.60 1.84 9.03
N HIS A 78 -10.23 1.42 7.92
CA HIS A 78 -10.99 2.30 7.06
C HIS A 78 -10.17 3.52 6.62
N ILE A 79 -8.91 3.28 6.20
CA ILE A 79 -8.05 4.30 5.60
C ILE A 79 -8.58 4.58 4.19
N ASP A 80 -9.62 5.42 4.11
CA ASP A 80 -10.32 5.70 2.86
C ASP A 80 -9.54 6.72 2.04
N SER A 81 -9.22 6.35 0.81
CA SER A 81 -8.44 7.18 -0.10
C SER A 81 -8.91 6.98 -1.55
N PRO A 82 -9.53 7.97 -2.17
CA PRO A 82 -9.60 8.01 -3.62
C PRO A 82 -8.20 8.25 -4.18
N ILE A 83 -7.74 7.35 -5.06
CA ILE A 83 -6.39 7.39 -5.64
C ILE A 83 -6.51 7.57 -7.14
N THR A 84 -6.02 8.71 -7.64
CA THR A 84 -5.86 8.93 -9.08
C THR A 84 -4.62 8.20 -9.57
N ILE A 85 -4.79 7.34 -10.56
CA ILE A 85 -3.75 6.51 -11.15
C ILE A 85 -3.50 6.94 -12.59
N PHE A 86 -2.26 7.28 -12.90
CA PHE A 86 -1.79 7.44 -14.27
C PHE A 86 -1.11 6.14 -14.71
N ARG A 87 -1.45 5.70 -15.92
CA ARG A 87 -0.89 4.50 -16.53
C ARG A 87 -0.28 4.84 -17.88
N GLY A 88 0.84 4.23 -18.18
CA GLY A 88 1.46 4.29 -19.49
C GLY A 88 2.10 2.97 -19.82
N GLY A 89 2.15 2.61 -21.08
CA GLY A 89 2.73 1.34 -21.48
C GLY A 89 2.90 1.22 -22.98
N GLY A 90 3.35 0.06 -23.42
CA GLY A 90 3.46 -0.24 -24.84
C GLY A 90 4.00 -1.64 -25.11
N SER A 91 3.83 -2.08 -26.33
CA SER A 91 4.44 -3.33 -26.78
C SER A 91 5.94 -3.14 -27.07
N LEU A 92 6.78 -4.00 -26.51
CA LEU A 92 8.21 -4.09 -26.86
C LEU A 92 8.40 -4.92 -28.11
N ASN A 93 7.58 -5.93 -28.28
CA ASN A 93 7.44 -6.77 -29.44
C ASN A 93 6.06 -7.46 -29.39
N PRO A 94 5.69 -8.33 -30.36
CA PRO A 94 4.37 -8.97 -30.37
C PRO A 94 3.99 -9.81 -29.14
N GLU A 95 4.97 -10.24 -28.34
CA GLU A 95 4.74 -11.09 -27.16
C GLU A 95 4.94 -10.34 -25.84
N TRP A 96 5.74 -9.28 -25.84
CA TRP A 96 6.11 -8.54 -24.64
C TRP A 96 5.57 -7.11 -24.63
N ALA A 97 5.02 -6.72 -23.50
CA ALA A 97 4.64 -5.33 -23.23
C ALA A 97 5.19 -4.89 -21.88
N ILE A 98 5.34 -3.58 -21.73
CA ILE A 98 5.67 -2.93 -20.47
C ILE A 98 4.51 -2.03 -20.07
N ASP A 99 4.15 -2.06 -18.78
CA ASP A 99 3.18 -1.15 -18.18
C ASP A 99 3.80 -0.46 -16.97
N VAL A 100 3.60 0.85 -16.87
CA VAL A 100 4.01 1.68 -15.75
C VAL A 100 2.77 2.32 -15.14
N SER A 101 2.68 2.34 -13.83
CA SER A 101 1.59 2.99 -13.10
C SER A 101 2.13 3.85 -11.97
N ILE A 102 1.51 5.01 -11.76
CA ILE A 102 1.78 5.91 -10.63
C ILE A 102 0.45 6.34 -10.07
N GLY A 103 0.26 6.19 -8.77
CA GLY A 103 -0.97 6.56 -8.05
C GLY A 103 -0.69 7.53 -6.92
N TYR A 104 -1.61 8.47 -6.72
CA TYR A 104 -1.61 9.40 -5.60
C TYR A 104 -3.04 9.68 -5.14
N GLY A 105 -3.26 9.71 -3.83
CA GLY A 105 -4.56 10.02 -3.24
C GLY A 105 -4.43 10.61 -1.85
N SER A 106 -5.38 11.43 -1.45
CA SER A 106 -5.48 11.92 -0.09
C SER A 106 -6.28 10.93 0.76
N ILE A 107 -5.79 10.64 1.95
CA ILE A 107 -6.53 9.87 2.95
C ILE A 107 -7.56 10.81 3.59
N THR A 108 -8.83 10.55 3.31
CA THR A 108 -9.96 11.41 3.71
C THR A 108 -10.57 11.03 5.04
N GLY A 109 -10.21 9.85 5.57
CA GLY A 109 -10.66 9.35 6.87
C GLY A 109 -10.03 8.01 7.21
N GLY A 110 -10.08 7.68 8.48
CA GLY A 110 -9.62 6.42 9.05
C GLY A 110 -9.67 6.46 10.56
N GLN A 111 -9.55 5.31 11.17
CA GLN A 111 -9.49 5.14 12.63
C GLN A 111 -8.25 4.38 13.02
N GLY A 112 -7.52 4.88 14.02
CA GLY A 112 -6.43 4.20 14.69
C GLY A 112 -6.86 3.65 16.04
N THR A 113 -6.22 2.59 16.47
CA THR A 113 -6.25 2.08 17.84
C THR A 113 -4.85 1.65 18.19
N ASP A 114 -4.30 2.24 19.23
CA ASP A 114 -3.02 1.85 19.84
C ASP A 114 -3.32 1.07 21.13
N THR A 115 -2.82 -0.15 21.26
CA THR A 115 -3.12 -1.03 22.39
C THR A 115 -1.85 -1.68 22.94
N ASP A 116 -1.55 -1.40 24.19
CA ASP A 116 -0.43 -1.98 24.91
C ASP A 116 -0.88 -3.09 25.88
N ARG A 117 -0.21 -4.24 25.81
CA ARG A 117 -0.53 -5.44 26.61
C ARG A 117 0.68 -5.96 27.35
N ASP A 118 0.42 -6.52 28.53
CA ASP A 118 1.38 -7.30 29.30
C ASP A 118 0.96 -8.77 29.36
N PHE A 119 1.94 -9.65 29.17
CA PHE A 119 1.86 -11.10 29.24
C PHE A 119 2.84 -11.61 30.31
N PRO A 120 2.50 -11.54 31.60
CA PRO A 120 3.39 -12.02 32.67
C PRO A 120 3.61 -13.55 32.57
N SER A 121 4.81 -14.03 32.93
CA SER A 121 5.13 -15.46 32.92
C SER A 121 4.25 -16.30 33.84
N THR A 122 3.58 -15.68 34.82
CA THR A 122 2.61 -16.31 35.71
C THR A 122 1.25 -16.57 35.07
N GLY A 123 1.06 -16.12 33.80
CA GLY A 123 -0.16 -16.28 33.03
C GLY A 123 -1.11 -15.08 33.13
N GLY A 124 -2.04 -15.03 32.20
CA GLY A 124 -2.97 -13.91 32.01
C GLY A 124 -2.50 -12.89 30.99
N VAL A 125 -3.38 -11.97 30.62
CA VAL A 125 -3.08 -10.83 29.74
C VAL A 125 -3.72 -9.60 30.35
N THR A 126 -2.99 -8.52 30.42
CA THR A 126 -3.50 -7.22 30.91
C THR A 126 -3.33 -6.19 29.80
N VAL A 127 -4.44 -5.60 29.35
CA VAL A 127 -4.40 -4.36 28.55
C VAL A 127 -4.20 -3.21 29.53
N PHE A 128 -3.07 -2.53 29.47
CA PHE A 128 -2.77 -1.45 30.40
C PHE A 128 -2.86 -0.06 29.79
N SER A 129 -2.85 0.03 28.46
CA SER A 129 -3.06 1.28 27.72
C SER A 129 -3.86 0.98 26.45
N GLU A 130 -4.83 1.83 26.14
CA GLU A 130 -5.53 1.84 24.85
C GLU A 130 -5.95 3.25 24.51
N SER A 131 -5.69 3.66 23.29
CA SER A 131 -6.21 4.90 22.72
C SER A 131 -6.87 4.66 21.37
N LYS A 132 -7.73 5.62 20.97
CA LYS A 132 -8.42 5.63 19.67
C LYS A 132 -8.24 6.99 19.04
N GLU A 133 -7.90 7.01 17.76
CA GLU A 133 -7.50 8.20 17.03
C GLU A 133 -8.19 8.30 15.67
N ASN A 134 -8.21 9.52 15.12
CA ASN A 134 -8.58 9.78 13.73
C ASN A 134 -7.32 9.78 12.85
N ILE A 135 -7.48 9.28 11.62
CA ILE A 135 -6.40 9.16 10.64
C ILE A 135 -6.74 9.99 9.40
N SER A 136 -5.74 10.75 8.92
CA SER A 136 -5.73 11.44 7.63
C SER A 136 -4.34 11.35 7.01
N GLY A 137 -4.12 11.93 5.83
CA GLY A 137 -2.79 11.91 5.20
C GLY A 137 -2.83 11.71 3.70
N ASP A 138 -1.89 10.95 3.17
CA ASP A 138 -1.85 10.60 1.75
C ASP A 138 -1.35 9.18 1.49
N ALA A 139 -1.77 8.63 0.35
CA ALA A 139 -1.39 7.30 -0.15
C ALA A 139 -0.72 7.44 -1.51
N ARG A 140 0.34 6.68 -1.76
CA ARG A 140 1.10 6.72 -3.00
C ARG A 140 1.49 5.32 -3.41
N PHE A 141 1.60 5.10 -4.71
CA PHE A 141 2.26 3.91 -5.22
C PHE A 141 2.85 4.16 -6.62
N TRP A 142 3.77 3.31 -7.00
CA TRP A 142 4.20 3.17 -8.38
C TRP A 142 4.54 1.71 -8.67
N GLY A 143 4.46 1.33 -9.93
CA GLY A 143 4.76 -0.03 -10.36
C GLY A 143 5.21 -0.07 -11.80
N ILE A 144 5.99 -1.10 -12.11
CA ILE A 144 6.43 -1.44 -13.46
C ILE A 144 6.17 -2.93 -13.65
N ASP A 145 5.40 -3.28 -14.67
CA ASP A 145 5.06 -4.65 -15.03
C ASP A 145 5.56 -4.97 -16.43
N PHE A 146 6.26 -6.08 -16.59
CA PHE A 146 6.59 -6.72 -17.85
C PHE A 146 5.58 -7.85 -18.08
N ASN A 147 4.81 -7.75 -19.15
CA ASN A 147 3.76 -8.66 -19.50
C ASN A 147 4.17 -9.52 -20.70
N TYR A 148 4.09 -10.82 -20.56
CA TYR A 148 4.34 -11.78 -21.64
C TYR A 148 3.05 -12.49 -22.03
N ARG A 149 2.76 -12.57 -23.35
CA ARG A 149 1.67 -13.36 -23.91
C ARG A 149 2.18 -14.18 -25.09
N ALA A 150 2.03 -15.48 -25.00
CA ALA A 150 2.36 -16.36 -26.12
C ALA A 150 1.44 -16.08 -27.32
N ARG A 151 1.96 -16.30 -28.53
CA ARG A 151 1.19 -16.28 -29.76
C ARG A 151 0.92 -17.70 -30.25
N TYR A 152 -0.25 -17.88 -30.82
CA TYR A 152 -0.58 -19.12 -31.54
C TYR A 152 -0.09 -19.06 -32.97
N SER A 153 -0.06 -20.22 -33.65
CA SER A 153 0.41 -20.36 -35.04
C SER A 153 -0.44 -19.57 -36.06
N ASP A 154 -1.64 -19.17 -35.72
CA ASP A 154 -2.53 -18.33 -36.51
C ASP A 154 -2.36 -16.81 -36.23
N ASN A 155 -1.28 -16.44 -35.56
CA ASN A 155 -0.96 -15.08 -35.14
C ASN A 155 -1.92 -14.47 -34.08
N THR A 156 -2.83 -15.24 -33.48
CA THR A 156 -3.64 -14.75 -32.36
C THR A 156 -2.85 -14.78 -31.06
N GLN A 157 -3.05 -13.78 -30.22
CA GLN A 157 -2.46 -13.77 -28.86
C GLN A 157 -3.23 -14.69 -27.93
N SER A 158 -2.52 -15.34 -27.02
CA SER A 158 -3.12 -16.10 -25.94
C SER A 158 -3.95 -15.18 -25.04
N PRO A 159 -5.15 -15.58 -24.61
CA PRO A 159 -5.90 -14.86 -23.59
C PRO A 159 -5.19 -14.87 -22.23
N LEU A 160 -4.26 -15.82 -22.03
CA LEU A 160 -3.44 -15.94 -20.82
C LEU A 160 -2.06 -15.35 -21.05
N GLY A 161 -1.52 -14.70 -20.05
CA GLY A 161 -0.16 -14.17 -20.05
C GLY A 161 0.48 -14.25 -18.66
N LEU A 162 1.76 -13.92 -18.61
CA LEU A 162 2.57 -13.85 -17.39
C LEU A 162 2.92 -12.40 -17.07
N ILE A 163 3.08 -12.11 -15.81
CA ILE A 163 3.51 -10.81 -15.28
C ILE A 163 4.78 -11.01 -14.47
N LEU A 164 5.78 -10.18 -14.72
CA LEU A 164 6.93 -9.98 -13.87
C LEU A 164 7.06 -8.47 -13.62
N GLY A 165 7.14 -8.03 -12.35
CA GLY A 165 7.14 -6.61 -12.09
C GLY A 165 7.72 -6.24 -10.74
N PHE A 166 7.70 -4.95 -10.47
CA PHE A 166 8.03 -4.34 -9.21
C PHE A 166 6.89 -3.41 -8.79
N PHE A 167 6.57 -3.43 -7.49
CA PHE A 167 5.54 -2.57 -6.93
C PHE A 167 6.03 -1.93 -5.64
N HIS A 168 5.89 -0.61 -5.57
CA HIS A 168 6.15 0.21 -4.39
C HIS A 168 4.84 0.85 -3.93
N TYR A 169 4.61 0.82 -2.62
CA TYR A 169 3.42 1.38 -1.98
C TYR A 169 3.82 2.13 -0.71
N GLU A 170 3.17 3.27 -0.42
CA GLU A 170 3.45 4.14 0.71
C GLU A 170 2.16 4.79 1.22
N ASP A 171 1.95 4.79 2.55
CA ASP A 171 0.98 5.66 3.22
C ASP A 171 1.70 6.57 4.21
N ASN A 172 1.37 7.86 4.20
CA ASN A 172 1.83 8.85 5.16
C ASN A 172 0.63 9.26 6.01
N LEU A 173 0.62 8.84 7.25
CA LEU A 173 -0.51 9.01 8.17
C LEU A 173 -0.26 10.17 9.14
N LEU A 174 -1.27 11.01 9.31
CA LEU A 174 -1.39 11.98 10.36
C LEU A 174 -2.46 11.51 11.37
N ILE A 175 -2.06 11.34 12.62
CA ILE A 175 -2.85 10.80 13.72
C ILE A 175 -3.27 11.96 14.62
N THR A 176 -4.58 12.17 14.79
CA THR A 176 -5.16 13.30 15.52
C THR A 176 -6.36 12.88 16.36
N ASP A 177 -6.85 13.79 17.17
CA ASP A 177 -8.11 13.66 17.93
C ASP A 177 -8.18 12.39 18.79
N GLY A 178 -7.05 12.04 19.42
CA GLY A 178 -6.93 10.84 20.23
C GLY A 178 -7.73 10.91 21.53
N VAL A 179 -8.24 9.75 21.93
CA VAL A 179 -8.92 9.55 23.22
C VAL A 179 -8.32 8.32 23.90
N GLN A 180 -7.74 8.51 25.09
CA GLN A 180 -7.27 7.41 25.93
C GLN A 180 -8.47 6.71 26.57
N THR A 181 -8.67 5.43 26.24
CA THR A 181 -9.81 4.61 26.71
C THR A 181 -9.44 3.67 27.84
N ILE A 182 -8.17 3.24 27.91
CA ILE A 182 -7.61 2.45 29.01
C ILE A 182 -6.31 3.09 29.45
N SER A 183 -6.13 3.31 30.77
CA SER A 183 -4.92 3.86 31.37
C SER A 183 -4.75 3.28 32.77
N LEU A 184 -3.99 2.21 32.92
CA LEU A 184 -3.67 1.63 34.22
C LEU A 184 -2.43 2.30 34.79
N SER A 185 -2.52 2.78 36.04
CA SER A 185 -1.39 3.35 36.76
C SER A 185 -0.40 2.26 37.20
N GLY A 186 0.88 2.63 37.31
CA GLY A 186 1.92 1.72 37.82
C GLY A 186 2.65 0.88 36.75
N TRP A 187 2.32 1.05 35.47
CA TRP A 187 3.06 0.46 34.35
C TRP A 187 4.22 1.38 33.98
N TRP A 188 5.43 0.96 34.27
CA TRP A 188 6.64 1.75 34.48
C TRP A 188 7.63 1.77 33.31
N TRP A 189 7.45 0.92 32.32
CA TRP A 189 8.39 0.83 31.18
C TRP A 189 8.47 2.13 30.37
N ASN A 190 7.56 3.03 30.66
CA ASN A 190 7.53 4.36 30.10
C ASN A 190 7.92 5.36 31.21
N PRO A 191 9.02 6.13 31.08
CA PRO A 191 9.34 7.23 31.98
C PRO A 191 8.25 8.30 32.02
N TYR A 192 7.37 8.27 31.04
CA TYR A 192 6.16 9.07 30.98
C TYR A 192 4.98 8.17 31.41
N ALA A 193 4.32 8.53 32.51
CA ALA A 193 3.10 7.86 32.94
C ALA A 193 2.12 7.70 31.77
N ASN A 194 1.35 6.62 31.74
CA ASN A 194 0.26 6.51 30.76
C ASN A 194 -0.59 7.78 30.81
N PRO A 195 -1.01 8.33 29.62
CA PRO A 195 -1.90 9.47 29.59
C PRO A 195 -3.15 9.21 30.42
N PRO A 196 -3.71 10.21 31.11
CA PRO A 196 -4.98 10.04 31.80
C PRO A 196 -6.11 9.70 30.83
N LEU A 197 -7.15 9.03 31.32
CA LEU A 197 -8.34 8.75 30.53
C LEU A 197 -8.94 10.05 29.96
N GLY A 198 -9.40 10.02 28.73
CA GLY A 198 -10.04 11.13 28.05
C GLY A 198 -9.25 11.65 26.84
N PRO A 199 -9.57 12.87 26.37
CA PRO A 199 -8.96 13.41 25.16
C PRO A 199 -7.45 13.62 25.28
N LEU A 200 -6.71 13.22 24.25
CA LEU A 200 -5.27 13.46 24.11
C LEU A 200 -5.05 14.83 23.44
N SER A 201 -5.15 15.89 24.24
CA SER A 201 -5.05 17.27 23.74
C SER A 201 -3.72 17.53 23.04
N GLY A 202 -3.77 18.04 21.80
CA GLY A 202 -2.59 18.36 21.01
C GLY A 202 -1.97 17.15 20.31
N LEU A 203 -2.63 15.99 20.28
CA LEU A 203 -2.18 14.84 19.50
C LEU A 203 -2.07 15.24 18.03
N ARG A 204 -0.86 15.10 17.50
CA ARG A 204 -0.50 15.32 16.09
C ARG A 204 0.70 14.43 15.74
N SER A 205 0.53 13.16 15.92
CA SER A 205 1.55 12.15 15.63
C SER A 205 1.54 11.77 14.16
N THR A 206 2.64 11.23 13.66
CA THR A 206 2.76 10.74 12.29
C THR A 206 3.20 9.30 12.26
N TYR A 207 2.80 8.59 11.22
CA TYR A 207 3.32 7.27 10.91
C TYR A 207 3.38 7.09 9.40
N ASP A 208 4.59 7.06 8.88
CA ASP A 208 4.88 6.92 7.46
C ASP A 208 5.43 5.53 7.22
N PHE A 209 4.85 4.79 6.27
CA PHE A 209 5.34 3.45 5.97
C PHE A 209 5.35 3.15 4.47
N SER A 210 6.29 2.31 4.07
CA SER A 210 6.49 1.93 2.68
C SER A 210 6.78 0.44 2.51
N TRP A 211 6.38 -0.07 1.36
CA TRP A 211 6.54 -1.44 0.93
C TRP A 211 7.22 -1.50 -0.43
N ASN A 212 8.24 -2.35 -0.56
CA ASN A 212 8.89 -2.64 -1.83
C ASN A 212 8.73 -4.13 -2.12
N THR A 213 8.23 -4.48 -3.31
CA THR A 213 7.87 -5.86 -3.62
C THR A 213 8.30 -6.25 -5.03
N LEU A 214 8.73 -7.49 -5.18
CA LEU A 214 8.83 -8.14 -6.48
C LEU A 214 7.49 -8.82 -6.80
N LYS A 215 6.98 -8.64 -8.01
CA LYS A 215 5.68 -9.14 -8.47
C LYS A 215 5.87 -10.25 -9.51
N VAL A 216 5.18 -11.37 -9.32
CA VAL A 216 5.09 -12.47 -10.29
C VAL A 216 3.63 -12.89 -10.39
N GLY A 217 3.09 -13.01 -11.60
CA GLY A 217 1.68 -13.31 -11.73
C GLY A 217 1.24 -13.79 -13.10
N GLY A 218 -0.08 -13.91 -13.22
CA GLY A 218 -0.78 -14.21 -14.45
C GLY A 218 -1.80 -13.13 -14.78
N LEU A 219 -2.03 -12.94 -16.05
CA LEU A 219 -3.11 -12.11 -16.56
C LEU A 219 -4.00 -12.93 -17.48
N TYR A 220 -5.26 -12.57 -17.50
CA TYR A 220 -6.26 -13.12 -18.42
C TYR A 220 -7.01 -11.96 -19.08
N GLU A 221 -7.25 -12.08 -20.38
CA GLU A 221 -8.11 -11.15 -21.12
C GLU A 221 -8.95 -11.93 -22.12
N GLY A 222 -10.27 -11.86 -21.95
CA GLY A 222 -11.24 -12.55 -22.79
C GLY A 222 -12.19 -11.59 -23.47
N THR A 223 -12.42 -11.73 -24.76
CA THR A 223 -13.37 -10.92 -25.53
C THR A 223 -14.78 -11.47 -25.32
N LEU A 224 -15.70 -10.64 -24.85
CA LEU A 224 -17.13 -10.96 -24.75
C LEU A 224 -17.85 -10.68 -26.08
N ASN A 225 -17.54 -9.56 -26.70
CA ASN A 225 -18.02 -9.18 -28.01
C ASN A 225 -17.10 -8.07 -28.59
N LYS A 226 -17.46 -7.49 -29.74
CA LYS A 226 -16.65 -6.45 -30.41
C LYS A 226 -16.40 -5.18 -29.59
N HIS A 227 -17.20 -4.92 -28.54
CA HIS A 227 -17.08 -3.72 -27.71
C HIS A 227 -16.67 -4.02 -26.26
N PHE A 228 -16.87 -5.25 -25.79
CA PHE A 228 -16.64 -5.60 -24.40
C PHE A 228 -15.63 -6.73 -24.27
N SER A 229 -14.69 -6.55 -23.35
CA SER A 229 -13.80 -7.61 -22.90
C SER A 229 -13.78 -7.66 -21.37
N PHE A 230 -13.40 -8.81 -20.85
CA PHE A 230 -13.15 -9.06 -19.43
C PHE A 230 -11.64 -9.20 -19.23
N SER A 231 -11.12 -8.63 -18.16
CA SER A 231 -9.71 -8.77 -17.79
C SER A 231 -9.57 -9.14 -16.32
N GLY A 232 -8.56 -9.93 -16.01
CA GLY A 232 -8.21 -10.28 -14.65
C GLY A 232 -6.71 -10.47 -14.49
N THR A 233 -6.19 -10.11 -13.32
CA THR A 233 -4.81 -10.42 -12.92
C THR A 233 -4.81 -11.10 -11.57
N LEU A 234 -3.90 -12.04 -11.39
CA LEU A 234 -3.57 -12.64 -10.10
C LEU A 234 -2.06 -12.67 -9.97
N SER A 235 -1.54 -12.00 -8.94
CA SER A 235 -0.10 -11.89 -8.71
C SER A 235 0.25 -12.24 -7.28
N ALA A 236 1.44 -12.82 -7.10
CA ALA A 236 2.09 -13.02 -5.83
C ALA A 236 3.25 -12.03 -5.68
N TYR A 237 3.53 -11.64 -4.46
CA TYR A 237 4.68 -10.86 -4.04
C TYR A 237 5.60 -11.75 -3.18
N PRO A 238 6.52 -12.52 -3.81
CA PRO A 238 7.36 -13.48 -3.09
C PRO A 238 8.47 -12.81 -2.27
N LEU A 239 8.82 -11.58 -2.60
CA LEU A 239 9.79 -10.77 -1.87
C LEU A 239 9.14 -9.45 -1.49
N VAL A 240 9.03 -9.21 -0.19
CA VAL A 240 8.44 -8.01 0.38
C VAL A 240 9.39 -7.44 1.41
N SER A 241 9.73 -6.16 1.29
CA SER A 241 10.41 -5.40 2.33
C SER A 241 9.50 -4.27 2.81
N TYR A 242 9.60 -3.99 4.09
CA TYR A 242 8.84 -2.97 4.79
C TYR A 242 9.76 -2.03 5.53
N MET A 243 9.42 -0.74 5.49
CA MET A 243 10.00 0.31 6.32
C MET A 243 8.87 1.18 6.87
N GLY A 244 8.96 1.53 8.15
CA GLY A 244 8.03 2.44 8.80
C GLY A 244 8.77 3.39 9.72
N GLU A 245 8.30 4.65 9.79
CA GLU A 245 8.81 5.67 10.69
C GLU A 245 7.64 6.34 11.39
N GLY A 246 7.70 6.44 12.70
CA GLY A 246 6.65 7.09 13.49
C GLY A 246 7.20 8.17 14.40
N TYR A 247 6.36 9.17 14.70
CA TYR A 247 6.65 10.19 15.68
C TYR A 247 5.45 10.43 16.58
N TRP A 248 5.58 10.11 17.87
CA TRP A 248 4.61 10.40 18.90
C TRP A 248 4.87 11.78 19.51
N ASN A 249 4.19 12.80 19.04
CA ASN A 249 4.46 14.19 19.42
C ASN A 249 4.23 14.49 20.93
N LEU A 250 3.29 13.82 21.58
CA LEU A 250 3.02 14.01 23.01
C LEU A 250 4.10 13.41 23.92
N ARG A 251 4.96 12.56 23.40
CA ARG A 251 6.04 11.89 24.13
C ARG A 251 7.43 12.28 23.66
N ASP A 252 7.55 13.11 22.60
CA ASP A 252 8.81 13.39 21.89
C ASP A 252 9.59 12.10 21.55
N MET A 253 8.86 11.11 21.05
CA MET A 253 9.35 9.78 20.76
C MET A 253 9.20 9.48 19.29
N SER A 254 10.27 9.03 18.65
CA SER A 254 10.21 8.47 17.29
C SER A 254 10.62 7.00 17.30
N PHE A 255 10.22 6.28 16.25
CA PHE A 255 10.58 4.89 16.08
C PHE A 255 10.72 4.54 14.60
N GLU A 256 11.61 3.60 14.32
CA GLU A 256 11.87 3.06 13.00
C GLU A 256 11.58 1.56 12.98
N HIS A 257 10.76 1.12 12.02
CA HIS A 257 10.47 -0.28 11.76
C HIS A 257 11.12 -0.74 10.47
N LYS A 258 11.73 -1.93 10.48
CA LYS A 258 12.32 -2.54 9.29
C LYS A 258 12.06 -4.05 9.28
N ALA A 259 11.52 -4.57 8.18
CA ALA A 259 11.39 -6.00 7.94
C ALA A 259 11.67 -6.32 6.47
N THR A 260 12.42 -7.39 6.21
CA THR A 260 12.83 -7.81 4.86
C THR A 260 12.32 -9.19 4.48
N SER A 261 11.57 -9.83 5.37
CA SER A 261 10.97 -11.15 5.15
C SER A 261 9.45 -11.01 5.12
N GLY A 262 8.89 -11.17 3.94
CA GLY A 262 7.45 -11.02 3.78
C GLY A 262 6.93 -11.68 2.51
N PHE A 263 5.62 -11.67 2.38
CA PHE A 263 4.89 -12.13 1.21
C PHE A 263 3.65 -11.26 1.00
N GLY A 264 3.06 -11.38 -0.19
CA GLY A 264 1.78 -10.74 -0.47
C GLY A 264 1.15 -11.27 -1.74
N TYR A 265 -0.02 -10.74 -2.06
CA TYR A 265 -0.71 -11.05 -3.30
C TYR A 265 -1.61 -9.89 -3.72
N GLU A 266 -1.91 -9.84 -5.01
CA GLU A 266 -2.80 -8.87 -5.63
C GLU A 266 -3.74 -9.57 -6.60
N THR A 267 -4.97 -9.10 -6.67
CA THR A 267 -5.91 -9.46 -7.73
C THR A 267 -6.61 -8.23 -8.27
N THR A 268 -6.81 -8.22 -9.58
CA THR A 268 -7.62 -7.20 -10.26
C THR A 268 -8.59 -7.90 -11.19
N LEU A 269 -9.84 -7.48 -11.15
CA LEU A 269 -10.89 -7.95 -12.06
C LEU A 269 -11.54 -6.73 -12.71
N GLY A 270 -11.78 -6.76 -14.00
CA GLY A 270 -12.35 -5.62 -14.69
C GLY A 270 -13.06 -5.97 -15.98
N ILE A 271 -13.89 -5.03 -16.40
CA ILE A 271 -14.55 -5.00 -17.70
C ILE A 271 -13.99 -3.80 -18.45
N LYS A 272 -13.71 -3.99 -19.72
CA LYS A 272 -13.28 -2.97 -20.66
C LYS A 272 -14.37 -2.75 -21.69
N CYS A 273 -14.67 -1.49 -22.00
CA CYS A 273 -15.62 -1.11 -23.03
C CYS A 273 -14.91 -0.25 -24.06
N LEU A 274 -14.80 -0.74 -25.28
CA LEU A 274 -14.17 -0.05 -26.39
C LEU A 274 -15.17 0.94 -26.99
N PHE A 275 -14.93 2.24 -26.85
CA PHE A 275 -15.75 3.30 -27.44
C PHE A 275 -15.36 3.59 -28.87
N THR A 276 -14.05 3.61 -29.13
CA THR A 276 -13.45 3.77 -30.45
C THR A 276 -12.29 2.79 -30.58
N ASP A 277 -11.70 2.65 -31.76
CA ASP A 277 -10.53 1.78 -31.95
C ASP A 277 -9.33 2.18 -31.08
N THR A 278 -9.33 3.41 -30.55
CA THR A 278 -8.21 3.98 -29.80
C THR A 278 -8.58 4.38 -28.37
N ALA A 279 -9.86 4.31 -27.96
CA ALA A 279 -10.31 4.74 -26.63
C ALA A 279 -11.14 3.67 -25.93
N GLU A 280 -10.72 3.29 -24.75
CA GLU A 280 -11.30 2.23 -23.92
C GLU A 280 -11.67 2.82 -22.54
N PHE A 281 -12.88 2.52 -22.06
CA PHE A 281 -13.26 2.69 -20.68
C PHE A 281 -13.01 1.37 -19.94
N THR A 282 -12.46 1.46 -18.76
CA THR A 282 -12.25 0.30 -17.87
C THR A 282 -12.88 0.55 -16.51
N ALA A 283 -13.53 -0.45 -15.96
CA ALA A 283 -14.04 -0.43 -14.60
C ALA A 283 -13.87 -1.79 -13.95
N GLY A 284 -13.64 -1.83 -12.65
CA GLY A 284 -13.39 -3.09 -11.98
C GLY A 284 -13.14 -2.96 -10.49
N TYR A 285 -12.50 -3.97 -9.95
CA TYR A 285 -12.15 -4.06 -8.54
C TYR A 285 -10.70 -4.51 -8.41
N ARG A 286 -9.96 -3.87 -7.49
CA ARG A 286 -8.58 -4.21 -7.15
C ARG A 286 -8.47 -4.49 -5.66
N TYR A 287 -7.71 -5.50 -5.31
CA TYR A 287 -7.36 -5.88 -3.95
C TYR A 287 -5.88 -6.24 -3.89
N PHE A 288 -5.18 -5.81 -2.86
CA PHE A 288 -3.88 -6.36 -2.50
C PHE A 288 -3.73 -6.56 -0.98
N TYR A 289 -2.86 -7.49 -0.63
CA TYR A 289 -2.43 -7.80 0.73
C TYR A 289 -0.92 -7.93 0.76
N LEU A 290 -0.27 -7.28 1.72
CA LEU A 290 1.16 -7.41 2.00
C LEU A 290 1.35 -7.70 3.48
N LYS A 291 2.30 -8.57 3.79
CA LYS A 291 2.72 -8.90 5.15
C LYS A 291 4.23 -9.06 5.22
N ALA A 292 4.84 -8.51 6.27
CA ALA A 292 6.23 -8.77 6.63
C ALA A 292 6.31 -9.14 8.12
N ALA A 293 7.34 -9.87 8.53
CA ALA A 293 7.51 -10.34 9.89
C ALA A 293 9.00 -10.45 10.26
N ASN A 294 9.27 -10.72 11.54
CA ASN A 294 10.62 -10.91 12.07
C ASN A 294 11.53 -9.70 11.78
N GLY A 295 11.00 -8.52 11.99
CA GLY A 295 11.69 -7.26 11.82
C GLY A 295 12.25 -6.71 13.12
N THR A 296 12.68 -5.46 13.05
CA THR A 296 13.18 -4.69 14.18
C THR A 296 12.40 -3.40 14.34
N ASP A 297 12.18 -3.01 15.58
CA ASP A 297 11.77 -1.67 16.00
C ASP A 297 12.93 -1.02 16.74
N VAL A 298 13.27 0.22 16.39
CA VAL A 298 14.24 1.03 17.13
C VAL A 298 13.54 2.29 17.58
N THR A 299 13.46 2.47 18.90
CA THR A 299 12.82 3.62 19.52
C THR A 299 13.85 4.67 19.93
N PHE A 300 13.52 5.95 19.70
CA PHE A 300 14.34 7.12 20.04
C PHE A 300 13.54 8.04 20.96
N PHE A 301 14.18 8.55 22.03
CA PHE A 301 13.66 9.65 22.82
C PHE A 301 14.52 10.89 22.61
N SER A 302 13.89 12.01 22.28
CA SER A 302 14.59 13.26 21.93
C SER A 302 15.75 13.04 20.94
N GLY A 303 15.53 12.18 19.94
CA GLY A 303 16.51 11.85 18.91
C GLY A 303 17.65 10.88 19.33
N VAL A 304 17.64 10.38 20.56
CA VAL A 304 18.67 9.44 21.05
C VAL A 304 18.09 8.02 21.06
N PRO A 305 18.79 7.02 20.46
CA PRO A 305 18.36 5.62 20.53
C PRO A 305 18.21 5.16 21.98
N SER A 306 17.06 4.63 22.34
CA SER A 306 16.74 4.28 23.73
C SER A 306 16.33 2.82 23.90
N GLY A 307 15.94 2.14 22.85
CA GLY A 307 15.54 0.74 22.91
C GLY A 307 15.40 0.09 21.55
N THR A 308 15.46 -1.22 21.54
CA THR A 308 15.17 -2.05 20.39
C THR A 308 14.17 -3.12 20.79
N ALA A 309 13.12 -3.30 20.01
CA ALA A 309 12.11 -4.34 20.17
C ALA A 309 12.02 -5.19 18.88
N ASN A 310 11.32 -6.32 18.97
CA ASN A 310 10.99 -7.10 17.79
C ASN A 310 9.77 -6.49 17.09
N LEU A 311 9.87 -6.24 15.80
CA LEU A 311 8.69 -6.08 14.96
C LEU A 311 8.21 -7.49 14.61
N ASP A 312 7.23 -7.99 15.36
CA ASP A 312 6.74 -9.37 15.21
C ASP A 312 6.15 -9.56 13.82
N TRP A 313 5.29 -8.62 13.41
CA TRP A 313 4.70 -8.58 12.08
C TRP A 313 4.10 -7.20 11.77
N VAL A 314 3.95 -6.97 10.49
CA VAL A 314 3.22 -5.83 9.92
C VAL A 314 2.46 -6.31 8.70
N GLU A 315 1.25 -5.80 8.51
CA GLU A 315 0.43 -6.14 7.36
C GLU A 315 -0.40 -4.94 6.88
N VAL A 316 -0.72 -4.95 5.60
CA VAL A 316 -1.64 -4.01 4.97
C VAL A 316 -2.53 -4.72 3.98
N THR A 317 -3.80 -4.35 3.97
CA THR A 317 -4.75 -4.66 2.89
C THR A 317 -5.25 -3.37 2.30
N ARG A 318 -5.39 -3.30 0.97
CA ARG A 318 -6.11 -2.20 0.31
C ARG A 318 -6.97 -2.75 -0.80
N GLN A 319 -8.20 -2.26 -0.88
CA GLN A 319 -9.18 -2.75 -1.84
C GLN A 319 -10.15 -1.67 -2.26
N GLY A 320 -10.76 -1.82 -3.43
CA GLY A 320 -11.79 -0.90 -3.87
C GLY A 320 -12.11 -1.02 -5.36
N ALA A 321 -13.21 -0.39 -5.74
CA ALA A 321 -13.61 -0.27 -7.13
C ALA A 321 -12.76 0.78 -7.84
N TYR A 322 -12.50 0.58 -9.12
CA TYR A 322 -11.85 1.57 -9.96
C TYR A 322 -12.62 1.79 -11.27
N ALA A 323 -12.45 2.97 -11.85
CA ALA A 323 -12.94 3.30 -13.18
C ALA A 323 -11.99 4.28 -13.87
N GLY A 324 -11.88 4.23 -15.20
CA GLY A 324 -11.00 5.14 -15.92
C GLY A 324 -10.99 4.91 -17.42
N PHE A 325 -10.11 5.63 -18.08
CA PHE A 325 -9.93 5.59 -19.54
C PHE A 325 -8.50 5.21 -19.90
N LEU A 326 -8.37 4.46 -20.98
CA LEU A 326 -7.11 4.11 -21.60
C LEU A 326 -7.19 4.49 -23.08
N PHE A 327 -6.16 5.13 -23.58
CA PHE A 327 -6.00 5.52 -24.97
C PHE A 327 -4.85 4.74 -25.57
N ARG A 328 -5.04 4.28 -26.81
CA ARG A 328 -4.05 3.52 -27.59
C ARG A 328 -3.64 4.32 -28.82
N PHE A 329 -2.35 4.30 -29.14
CA PHE A 329 -1.75 4.99 -30.27
C PHE A 329 -0.90 4.06 -31.11
#